data_be718559ccf7d6784f32cd113e4e37b7
#
_entry.id   be718559ccf7d6784f32cd113e4e37b7
#
_cell.length_a   1.000
_cell.length_b   1.000
_cell.length_c   1.000
_cell.angle_alpha   90.00
_cell.angle_beta   90.00
_cell.angle_gamma   90.00
#
_symmetry.space_group_name_H-M   'P 1'
#
loop_
_entity.id
_entity.type
_entity.pdbx_description
1 polymer ?
#
loop_
_entity_poly.entity_id
_entity_poly.type
_entity_poly.pdbx_seq_one_letter_code
_entity_poly.pdbx_strand_id
1 'polypeptide(L)'
;MVKAKVERYYDKHALEYSPGEFSPSNPAGTLYFANMITWHFFRKYVPRRKSCLILEAGAGTGDWPILFAKLGYRNFVLADISQGMLEQAQRKFARLKGKVNVRYVKADIADMKPLESNMFDYVFSQFTPISLSLRPQQAMRELARVAKKHAYVIVTVDTKYRRVLRCIEAGRLKEAEQLLKSNISYEYDDWHDFRFPSYNLTWEELAEYFEKAGLEVVEVIGAPVFMHHVDKRVQKRFRMNPKTRANLLRIELENCTNRSLANLAGFLQMVGRKR
;
A
#
# COMPACT_ATOMS: atom_id res chain seq x y z
N MET A 1 12.37 2.87 -19.28
CA MET A 1 11.54 4.07 -19.59
C MET A 1 10.45 4.33 -18.54
N VAL A 2 9.58 3.39 -18.17
CA VAL A 2 8.47 3.61 -17.20
C VAL A 2 8.98 3.93 -15.79
N LYS A 3 9.94 3.17 -15.26
CA LYS A 3 10.59 3.43 -13.97
C LYS A 3 11.01 4.89 -13.80
N ALA A 4 11.73 5.44 -14.78
CA ALA A 4 12.20 6.83 -14.74
C ALA A 4 11.06 7.88 -14.84
N LYS A 5 9.88 7.50 -15.37
CA LYS A 5 8.69 8.36 -15.36
C LYS A 5 8.06 8.41 -13.97
N VAL A 6 7.88 7.25 -13.33
CA VAL A 6 7.33 7.14 -11.97
C VAL A 6 8.23 7.87 -10.98
N GLU A 7 9.55 7.61 -11.01
CA GLU A 7 10.53 8.29 -10.17
C GLU A 7 10.45 9.81 -10.31
N ARG A 8 10.53 10.35 -11.56
CA ARG A 8 10.44 11.79 -11.82
C ARG A 8 9.14 12.42 -11.36
N TYR A 9 8.02 11.72 -11.54
CA TYR A 9 6.72 12.19 -11.07
C TYR A 9 6.73 12.40 -9.56
N TYR A 10 7.12 11.37 -8.79
CA TYR A 10 7.14 11.45 -7.34
C TYR A 10 8.21 12.41 -6.81
N ASP A 11 9.37 12.53 -7.46
CA ASP A 11 10.38 13.54 -7.10
C ASP A 11 9.83 14.96 -7.26
N LYS A 12 9.17 15.25 -8.40
CA LYS A 12 8.61 16.56 -8.70
C LYS A 12 7.50 16.95 -7.70
N HIS A 13 6.64 16.02 -7.34
CA HIS A 13 5.45 16.28 -6.51
C HIS A 13 5.63 15.92 -5.02
N ALA A 14 6.85 15.61 -4.58
CA ALA A 14 7.12 15.20 -3.20
C ALA A 14 6.72 16.25 -2.14
N LEU A 15 6.81 17.55 -2.46
CA LEU A 15 6.41 18.64 -1.56
C LEU A 15 4.90 18.79 -1.43
N GLU A 16 4.17 18.49 -2.51
CA GLU A 16 2.72 18.63 -2.62
C GLU A 16 2.00 17.37 -2.13
N TYR A 17 2.74 16.26 -1.97
CA TYR A 17 2.18 14.99 -1.58
C TYR A 17 1.53 15.07 -0.20
N SER A 18 0.19 14.98 -0.18
CA SER A 18 -0.60 15.27 1.01
C SER A 18 -0.49 14.18 2.07
N PRO A 19 0.19 14.43 3.18
CA PRO A 19 0.40 13.41 4.22
C PRO A 19 -0.88 13.04 4.97
N GLY A 20 -1.90 13.88 4.96
CA GLY A 20 -3.15 13.64 5.68
C GLY A 20 -4.05 12.60 5.03
N GLU A 21 -3.94 12.39 3.71
CA GLU A 21 -4.79 11.46 2.97
C GLU A 21 -4.53 10.00 3.38
N PHE A 22 -3.29 9.66 3.70
CA PHE A 22 -2.85 8.31 4.07
C PHE A 22 -2.85 8.05 5.59
N SER A 23 -3.52 8.89 6.37
CA SER A 23 -3.58 8.74 7.82
C SER A 23 -4.90 8.11 8.28
N PRO A 24 -4.87 7.02 9.07
CA PRO A 24 -6.08 6.45 9.69
C PRO A 24 -6.72 7.41 10.70
N SER A 25 -6.01 8.44 11.18
CA SER A 25 -6.54 9.44 12.09
C SER A 25 -7.26 10.60 11.39
N ASN A 26 -7.30 10.64 10.04
CA ASN A 26 -7.96 11.70 9.27
C ASN A 26 -9.33 11.26 8.71
N PRO A 27 -10.46 11.50 9.40
CA PRO A 27 -11.79 11.14 8.89
C PRO A 27 -12.20 11.92 7.64
N ALA A 28 -11.57 13.06 7.36
CA ALA A 28 -11.85 13.86 6.16
C ALA A 28 -11.19 13.25 4.90
N GLY A 29 -10.13 12.46 5.05
CA GLY A 29 -9.42 11.82 3.95
C GLY A 29 -10.30 10.85 3.16
N THR A 30 -10.16 10.84 1.84
CA THR A 30 -10.97 9.97 0.95
C THR A 30 -10.64 8.50 1.17
N LEU A 31 -9.43 8.19 1.62
CA LEU A 31 -8.94 6.83 1.90
C LEU A 31 -9.19 6.38 3.36
N TYR A 32 -10.00 7.09 4.13
CA TYR A 32 -10.17 6.81 5.57
C TYR A 32 -10.47 5.34 5.88
N PHE A 33 -11.46 4.72 5.23
CA PHE A 33 -11.83 3.33 5.50
C PHE A 33 -10.71 2.35 5.08
N ALA A 34 -10.06 2.59 3.93
CA ALA A 34 -8.90 1.81 3.52
C ALA A 34 -7.77 1.89 4.55
N ASN A 35 -7.46 3.10 5.01
CA ASN A 35 -6.43 3.34 6.03
C ASN A 35 -6.75 2.64 7.36
N MET A 36 -8.01 2.68 7.82
CA MET A 36 -8.44 2.05 9.06
C MET A 36 -8.35 0.52 8.99
N ILE A 37 -8.77 -0.08 7.87
CA ILE A 37 -8.64 -1.52 7.63
C ILE A 37 -7.15 -1.90 7.59
N THR A 38 -6.34 -1.21 6.81
CA THR A 38 -4.89 -1.43 6.73
C THR A 38 -4.23 -1.36 8.11
N TRP A 39 -4.56 -0.32 8.89
CA TRP A 39 -4.01 -0.14 10.24
C TRP A 39 -4.43 -1.24 11.20
N HIS A 40 -5.66 -1.77 11.08
CA HIS A 40 -6.11 -2.92 11.84
C HIS A 40 -5.20 -4.13 11.62
N PHE A 41 -4.94 -4.50 10.36
CA PHE A 41 -4.10 -5.65 10.02
C PHE A 41 -2.62 -5.40 10.31
N PHE A 42 -2.12 -4.19 10.13
CA PHE A 42 -0.75 -3.85 10.54
C PHE A 42 -0.51 -4.13 12.01
N ARG A 43 -1.42 -3.68 12.88
CA ARG A 43 -1.32 -3.92 14.33
C ARG A 43 -1.50 -5.38 14.72
N LYS A 44 -2.28 -6.15 13.94
CA LYS A 44 -2.49 -7.58 14.16
C LYS A 44 -1.19 -8.38 13.96
N TYR A 45 -0.39 -8.02 12.96
CA TYR A 45 0.75 -8.81 12.50
C TYR A 45 2.13 -8.24 12.87
N VAL A 46 2.23 -6.99 13.30
CA VAL A 46 3.51 -6.43 13.72
C VAL A 46 4.04 -7.16 14.97
N PRO A 47 5.34 -7.53 15.03
CA PRO A 47 5.92 -8.19 16.22
C PRO A 47 5.70 -7.36 17.49
N ARG A 48 5.39 -8.02 18.62
CA ARG A 48 5.22 -7.32 19.91
C ARG A 48 6.50 -6.64 20.39
N ARG A 49 7.66 -7.19 20.02
CA ARG A 49 8.99 -6.68 20.38
C ARG A 49 9.26 -5.34 19.69
N LYS A 50 9.35 -4.26 20.47
CA LYS A 50 9.49 -2.88 19.96
C LYS A 50 10.86 -2.58 19.34
N SER A 51 11.87 -3.42 19.58
CA SER A 51 13.18 -3.35 18.95
C SER A 51 13.27 -4.07 17.60
N CYS A 52 12.17 -4.65 17.09
CA CYS A 52 12.16 -5.26 15.76
C CYS A 52 12.52 -4.25 14.67
N LEU A 53 13.17 -4.72 13.62
CA LEU A 53 13.52 -3.93 12.44
C LEU A 53 12.39 -4.03 11.40
N ILE A 54 11.82 -2.89 11.05
CA ILE A 54 10.66 -2.77 10.16
C ILE A 54 11.10 -2.14 8.84
N LEU A 55 10.73 -2.75 7.72
CA LEU A 55 10.87 -2.19 6.37
C LEU A 55 9.53 -1.71 5.84
N GLU A 56 9.48 -0.48 5.36
CA GLU A 56 8.49 -0.04 4.38
C GLU A 56 9.16 0.10 3.01
N ALA A 57 8.66 -0.66 2.02
CA ALA A 57 9.11 -0.60 0.64
C ALA A 57 8.11 0.17 -0.22
N GLY A 58 8.56 1.23 -0.92
CA GLY A 58 7.71 2.27 -1.47
C GLY A 58 7.19 3.18 -0.37
N ALA A 59 8.10 3.66 0.48
CA ALA A 59 7.75 4.34 1.74
C ALA A 59 7.15 5.74 1.54
N GLY A 60 7.30 6.33 0.37
CA GLY A 60 6.86 7.69 0.14
C GLY A 60 7.37 8.63 1.22
N THR A 61 6.50 9.39 1.83
CA THR A 61 6.84 10.34 2.89
C THR A 61 6.83 9.75 4.32
N GLY A 62 6.76 8.41 4.46
CA GLY A 62 6.96 7.69 5.71
C GLY A 62 5.81 7.79 6.73
N ASP A 63 4.59 7.94 6.29
CA ASP A 63 3.44 8.17 7.19
C ASP A 63 3.12 6.94 8.06
N TRP A 64 3.22 5.72 7.52
CA TRP A 64 2.95 4.50 8.27
C TRP A 64 4.01 4.19 9.34
N PRO A 65 5.32 4.26 9.06
CA PRO A 65 6.35 4.10 10.09
C PRO A 65 6.22 5.12 11.22
N ILE A 66 5.76 6.34 10.95
CA ILE A 66 5.48 7.34 11.99
C ILE A 66 4.38 6.84 12.95
N LEU A 67 3.35 6.17 12.45
CA LEU A 67 2.31 5.58 13.30
C LEU A 67 2.88 4.46 14.18
N PHE A 68 3.75 3.61 13.64
CA PHE A 68 4.47 2.61 14.42
C PHE A 68 5.41 3.24 15.46
N ALA A 69 6.10 4.32 15.10
CA ALA A 69 6.95 5.07 16.04
C ALA A 69 6.15 5.61 17.23
N LYS A 70 4.91 6.09 17.01
CA LYS A 70 3.98 6.50 18.07
C LYS A 70 3.56 5.34 18.98
N LEU A 71 3.56 4.10 18.47
CA LEU A 71 3.32 2.88 19.26
C LEU A 71 4.58 2.36 20.00
N GLY A 72 5.70 3.06 19.88
CA GLY A 72 6.94 2.72 20.58
C GLY A 72 7.96 1.91 19.76
N TYR A 73 7.70 1.60 18.49
CA TYR A 73 8.71 1.01 17.61
C TYR A 73 9.82 2.02 17.30
N ARG A 74 11.07 1.57 17.14
CA ARG A 74 12.22 2.48 17.07
C ARG A 74 13.16 2.26 15.89
N ASN A 75 13.06 1.14 15.18
CA ASN A 75 14.01 0.79 14.12
C ASN A 75 13.30 0.59 12.79
N PHE A 76 13.61 1.48 11.85
CA PHE A 76 12.96 1.50 10.54
C PHE A 76 13.98 1.58 9.41
N VAL A 77 13.66 0.94 8.29
CA VAL A 77 14.24 1.22 6.99
C VAL A 77 13.11 1.66 6.07
N LEU A 78 13.28 2.83 5.46
CA LEU A 78 12.35 3.36 4.46
C LEU A 78 13.04 3.28 3.11
N ALA A 79 12.51 2.44 2.22
CA ALA A 79 13.02 2.30 0.86
C ALA A 79 12.02 2.90 -0.13
N ASP A 80 12.48 3.78 -1.01
CA ASP A 80 11.66 4.37 -2.06
C ASP A 80 12.49 4.64 -3.31
N ILE A 81 11.84 4.65 -4.47
CA ILE A 81 12.48 4.98 -5.74
C ILE A 81 12.76 6.48 -5.87
N SER A 82 11.93 7.32 -5.22
CA SER A 82 12.01 8.78 -5.23
C SER A 82 12.88 9.29 -4.09
N GLN A 83 13.94 10.00 -4.44
CA GLN A 83 14.78 10.69 -3.47
C GLN A 83 14.02 11.83 -2.79
N GLY A 84 13.18 12.56 -3.52
CA GLY A 84 12.37 13.64 -2.99
C GLY A 84 11.38 13.16 -1.90
N MET A 85 10.76 11.99 -2.10
CA MET A 85 9.90 11.38 -1.09
C MET A 85 10.67 11.02 0.19
N LEU A 86 11.85 10.41 0.07
CA LEU A 86 12.70 10.08 1.22
C LEU A 86 13.15 11.33 2.00
N GLU A 87 13.42 12.42 1.32
CA GLU A 87 13.75 13.70 1.97
C GLU A 87 12.55 14.27 2.76
N GLN A 88 11.33 14.15 2.24
CA GLN A 88 10.13 14.51 3.01
C GLN A 88 9.94 13.59 4.23
N ALA A 89 10.17 12.28 4.06
CA ALA A 89 10.15 11.35 5.18
C ALA A 89 11.18 11.75 6.25
N GLN A 90 12.42 12.07 5.86
CA GLN A 90 13.47 12.51 6.76
C GLN A 90 13.07 13.77 7.55
N ARG A 91 12.48 14.77 6.88
CA ARG A 91 11.98 15.98 7.53
C ARG A 91 10.87 15.70 8.54
N LYS A 92 9.96 14.76 8.24
CA LYS A 92 8.90 14.34 9.16
C LYS A 92 9.47 13.63 10.40
N PHE A 93 10.39 12.69 10.19
CA PHE A 93 11.00 11.94 11.30
C PHE A 93 11.86 12.82 12.20
N ALA A 94 12.54 13.84 11.67
CA ALA A 94 13.31 14.82 12.47
C ALA A 94 12.43 15.61 13.46
N ARG A 95 11.11 15.70 13.20
CA ARG A 95 10.16 16.38 14.09
C ARG A 95 9.58 15.46 15.18
N LEU A 96 9.87 14.15 15.14
CA LEU A 96 9.36 13.23 16.16
C LEU A 96 10.11 13.41 17.47
N LYS A 97 9.35 13.46 18.57
CA LYS A 97 9.94 13.40 19.92
C LYS A 97 10.40 11.96 20.22
N GLY A 98 11.63 11.82 20.71
CA GLY A 98 12.21 10.55 21.09
C GLY A 98 13.19 9.98 20.05
N LYS A 99 14.03 9.03 20.48
CA LYS A 99 15.03 8.39 19.61
C LYS A 99 14.36 7.36 18.69
N VAL A 100 14.37 7.63 17.40
CA VAL A 100 13.94 6.71 16.34
C VAL A 100 15.11 6.52 15.38
N ASN A 101 15.51 5.28 15.15
CA ASN A 101 16.57 4.94 14.21
C ASN A 101 15.93 4.69 12.85
N VAL A 102 16.23 5.54 11.88
CA VAL A 102 15.68 5.44 10.53
C VAL A 102 16.82 5.45 9.53
N ARG A 103 16.86 4.42 8.67
CA ARG A 103 17.72 4.38 7.48
C ARG A 103 16.85 4.63 6.26
N TYR A 104 17.26 5.57 5.42
CA TYR A 104 16.60 5.90 4.14
C TYR A 104 17.42 5.28 3.02
N VAL A 105 16.75 4.56 2.11
CA VAL A 105 17.41 3.81 1.05
C VAL A 105 16.71 4.09 -0.28
N LYS A 106 17.41 4.73 -1.21
CA LYS A 106 16.90 4.86 -2.57
C LYS A 106 16.98 3.51 -3.27
N ALA A 107 15.84 2.88 -3.53
CA ALA A 107 15.73 1.57 -4.16
C ALA A 107 14.42 1.40 -4.91
N ASP A 108 14.47 0.62 -5.98
CA ASP A 108 13.28 0.11 -6.66
C ASP A 108 12.78 -1.13 -5.91
N ILE A 109 11.48 -1.19 -5.61
CA ILE A 109 10.87 -2.33 -4.91
C ILE A 109 11.11 -3.69 -5.59
N ALA A 110 11.30 -3.68 -6.91
CA ALA A 110 11.64 -4.89 -7.67
C ALA A 110 13.16 -5.13 -7.81
N ASP A 111 14.02 -4.30 -7.18
CA ASP A 111 15.48 -4.45 -7.16
C ASP A 111 16.05 -3.73 -5.92
N MET A 112 15.88 -4.38 -4.75
CA MET A 112 16.34 -3.83 -3.47
C MET A 112 17.75 -4.32 -3.10
N LYS A 113 18.67 -4.33 -4.07
CA LYS A 113 20.08 -4.75 -3.86
C LYS A 113 20.80 -4.12 -2.66
N PRO A 114 20.55 -2.83 -2.29
CA PRO A 114 21.17 -2.23 -1.11
C PRO A 114 20.73 -2.85 0.24
N LEU A 115 19.71 -3.74 0.22
CA LEU A 115 19.17 -4.41 1.40
C LEU A 115 19.54 -5.88 1.40
N GLU A 116 20.06 -6.35 2.54
CA GLU A 116 20.50 -7.74 2.71
C GLU A 116 19.30 -8.72 2.83
N SER A 117 19.54 -9.98 2.49
CA SER A 117 18.56 -11.05 2.69
C SER A 117 18.36 -11.33 4.18
N ASN A 118 17.14 -11.74 4.57
CA ASN A 118 16.80 -12.12 5.94
C ASN A 118 17.10 -11.02 7.00
N MET A 119 16.89 -9.76 6.63
CA MET A 119 17.23 -8.61 7.48
C MET A 119 16.06 -8.15 8.36
N PHE A 120 14.82 -8.20 7.89
CA PHE A 120 13.69 -7.54 8.53
C PHE A 120 12.77 -8.48 9.30
N ASP A 121 12.35 -8.05 10.49
CA ASP A 121 11.38 -8.75 11.33
C ASP A 121 9.93 -8.52 10.87
N TYR A 122 9.68 -7.44 10.13
CA TYR A 122 8.39 -7.07 9.56
C TYR A 122 8.57 -6.25 8.29
N VAL A 123 7.86 -6.60 7.22
CA VAL A 123 7.98 -5.96 5.90
C VAL A 123 6.59 -5.56 5.41
N PHE A 124 6.44 -4.34 4.91
CA PHE A 124 5.21 -3.96 4.25
C PHE A 124 5.44 -2.99 3.08
N SER A 125 4.48 -2.98 2.16
CA SER A 125 4.42 -2.06 1.02
C SER A 125 2.97 -1.64 0.81
N GLN A 126 2.70 -0.34 0.93
CA GLN A 126 1.34 0.19 0.90
C GLN A 126 1.10 1.18 -0.24
N PHE A 127 -0.17 1.23 -0.68
CA PHE A 127 -0.62 2.12 -1.75
C PHE A 127 0.16 1.95 -3.06
N THR A 128 0.23 0.67 -3.48
CA THR A 128 0.49 0.26 -4.86
C THR A 128 1.92 0.40 -5.43
N PRO A 129 3.03 0.52 -4.67
CA PRO A 129 4.37 0.53 -5.28
C PRO A 129 4.64 -0.71 -6.14
N ILE A 130 4.08 -1.87 -5.75
CA ILE A 130 4.18 -3.12 -6.52
C ILE A 130 3.50 -2.99 -7.88
N SER A 131 2.28 -2.43 -7.91
CA SER A 131 1.53 -2.18 -9.14
C SER A 131 2.27 -1.21 -10.08
N LEU A 132 2.87 -0.15 -9.52
CA LEU A 132 3.62 0.86 -10.26
C LEU A 132 4.98 0.37 -10.76
N SER A 133 5.56 -0.64 -10.13
CA SER A 133 6.83 -1.24 -10.58
C SER A 133 6.71 -1.95 -11.92
N LEU A 134 5.49 -2.36 -12.31
CA LEU A 134 5.17 -3.22 -13.47
C LEU A 134 5.89 -4.59 -13.44
N ARG A 135 6.50 -4.93 -12.32
CA ARG A 135 7.24 -6.19 -12.09
C ARG A 135 6.82 -6.85 -10.79
N PRO A 136 5.50 -7.12 -10.59
CA PRO A 136 4.96 -7.54 -9.30
C PRO A 136 5.59 -8.84 -8.79
N GLN A 137 5.86 -9.82 -9.66
CA GLN A 137 6.53 -11.06 -9.25
C GLN A 137 7.94 -10.81 -8.71
N GLN A 138 8.70 -9.92 -9.34
CA GLN A 138 10.05 -9.59 -8.91
C GLN A 138 10.02 -8.80 -7.61
N ALA A 139 9.10 -7.84 -7.47
CA ALA A 139 8.89 -7.11 -6.22
C ALA A 139 8.55 -8.07 -5.07
N MET A 140 7.67 -9.06 -5.30
CA MET A 140 7.34 -10.06 -4.27
C MET A 140 8.54 -10.92 -3.87
N ARG A 141 9.39 -11.33 -4.82
CA ARG A 141 10.65 -12.04 -4.51
C ARG A 141 11.60 -11.21 -3.67
N GLU A 142 11.74 -9.92 -3.97
CA GLU A 142 12.59 -9.02 -3.20
C GLU A 142 12.06 -8.79 -1.78
N LEU A 143 10.75 -8.56 -1.61
CA LEU A 143 10.12 -8.42 -0.29
C LEU A 143 10.30 -9.70 0.55
N ALA A 144 10.12 -10.88 -0.07
CA ALA A 144 10.37 -12.15 0.60
C ALA A 144 11.85 -12.37 0.91
N ARG A 145 12.76 -11.98 0.00
CA ARG A 145 14.22 -12.12 0.19
C ARG A 145 14.69 -11.37 1.42
N VAL A 146 14.27 -10.12 1.57
CA VAL A 146 14.72 -9.24 2.66
C VAL A 146 14.04 -9.57 4.00
N ALA A 147 12.86 -10.17 4.00
CA ALA A 147 12.18 -10.63 5.21
C ALA A 147 12.93 -11.80 5.87
N LYS A 148 12.99 -11.83 7.21
CA LYS A 148 13.47 -12.98 7.98
C LYS A 148 12.53 -14.18 7.85
N LYS A 149 13.04 -15.37 8.13
CA LYS A 149 12.19 -16.57 8.28
C LYS A 149 11.10 -16.30 9.33
N HIS A 150 9.87 -16.69 9.00
CA HIS A 150 8.66 -16.46 9.80
C HIS A 150 8.21 -15.01 9.96
N ALA A 151 8.89 -14.04 9.37
CA ALA A 151 8.42 -12.66 9.33
C ALA A 151 7.16 -12.51 8.47
N TYR A 152 6.31 -11.57 8.85
CA TYR A 152 5.16 -11.21 8.04
C TYR A 152 5.52 -10.18 6.98
N VAL A 153 4.96 -10.38 5.79
CA VAL A 153 5.04 -9.48 4.64
C VAL A 153 3.61 -9.05 4.30
N ILE A 154 3.34 -7.76 4.32
CA ILE A 154 2.01 -7.20 4.00
C ILE A 154 2.13 -6.26 2.82
N VAL A 155 1.32 -6.49 1.79
CA VAL A 155 1.33 -5.65 0.59
C VAL A 155 -0.06 -5.19 0.21
N THR A 156 -0.12 -4.04 -0.47
CA THR A 156 -1.33 -3.55 -1.12
C THR A 156 -1.06 -3.34 -2.60
N VAL A 157 -2.01 -3.77 -3.43
CA VAL A 157 -1.96 -3.62 -4.88
C VAL A 157 -3.29 -3.08 -5.42
N ASP A 158 -3.27 -2.58 -6.66
CA ASP A 158 -4.48 -2.21 -7.37
C ASP A 158 -5.32 -3.44 -7.72
N THR A 159 -6.63 -3.34 -7.48
CA THR A 159 -7.59 -4.42 -7.66
C THR A 159 -8.09 -4.45 -9.10
N LYS A 160 -7.91 -5.57 -9.80
CA LYS A 160 -8.18 -5.71 -11.23
C LYS A 160 -9.64 -5.40 -11.60
N TYR A 161 -10.61 -6.10 -11.01
CA TYR A 161 -12.00 -5.92 -11.43
C TYR A 161 -12.58 -4.58 -10.99
N ARG A 162 -12.14 -4.02 -9.89
CA ARG A 162 -12.50 -2.63 -9.54
C ARG A 162 -11.96 -1.62 -10.56
N ARG A 163 -10.74 -1.84 -11.07
CA ARG A 163 -10.19 -0.99 -12.14
C ARG A 163 -10.99 -1.13 -13.43
N VAL A 164 -11.43 -2.35 -13.80
CA VAL A 164 -12.33 -2.58 -14.94
C VAL A 164 -13.62 -1.76 -14.79
N LEU A 165 -14.27 -1.81 -13.61
CA LEU A 165 -15.47 -1.02 -13.36
C LEU A 165 -15.20 0.49 -13.53
N ARG A 166 -14.10 1.02 -13.03
CA ARG A 166 -13.72 2.43 -13.21
C ARG A 166 -13.52 2.80 -14.68
N CYS A 167 -12.97 1.91 -15.48
CA CYS A 167 -12.84 2.13 -16.92
C CYS A 167 -14.23 2.19 -17.58
N ILE A 168 -15.15 1.30 -17.21
CA ILE A 168 -16.54 1.29 -17.72
C ILE A 168 -17.28 2.56 -17.28
N GLU A 169 -17.23 2.94 -16.01
CA GLU A 169 -17.82 4.16 -15.43
C GLU A 169 -17.34 5.43 -16.16
N ALA A 170 -16.10 5.42 -16.65
CA ALA A 170 -15.48 6.52 -17.40
C ALA A 170 -15.66 6.41 -18.95
N GLY A 171 -16.42 5.44 -19.46
CA GLY A 171 -16.61 5.20 -20.90
C GLY A 171 -15.38 4.66 -21.63
N ARG A 172 -14.33 4.22 -20.93
CA ARG A 172 -13.07 3.73 -21.51
C ARG A 172 -13.11 2.21 -21.75
N LEU A 173 -14.06 1.76 -22.60
CA LEU A 173 -14.34 0.34 -22.81
C LEU A 173 -13.16 -0.44 -23.39
N LYS A 174 -12.42 0.14 -24.34
CA LYS A 174 -11.20 -0.49 -24.92
C LYS A 174 -10.11 -0.72 -23.85
N GLU A 175 -9.97 0.21 -22.91
CA GLU A 175 -9.03 0.06 -21.79
C GLU A 175 -9.49 -1.05 -20.84
N ALA A 176 -10.79 -1.16 -20.56
CA ALA A 176 -11.37 -2.24 -19.77
C ALA A 176 -11.09 -3.61 -20.39
N GLU A 177 -11.31 -3.77 -21.67
CA GLU A 177 -11.02 -5.01 -22.41
C GLU A 177 -9.52 -5.37 -22.40
N GLN A 178 -8.67 -4.37 -22.62
CA GLN A 178 -7.21 -4.56 -22.56
C GLN A 178 -6.75 -4.98 -21.16
N LEU A 179 -7.29 -4.35 -20.11
CA LEU A 179 -6.96 -4.66 -18.73
C LEU A 179 -7.29 -6.13 -18.37
N LEU A 180 -8.42 -6.65 -18.84
CA LEU A 180 -8.79 -8.05 -18.63
C LEU A 180 -7.76 -9.03 -19.23
N LYS A 181 -7.10 -8.63 -20.33
CA LYS A 181 -6.12 -9.47 -21.03
C LYS A 181 -4.67 -9.30 -20.52
N SER A 182 -4.28 -8.10 -20.09
CA SER A 182 -2.88 -7.74 -19.85
C SER A 182 -2.55 -7.37 -18.39
N ASN A 183 -3.55 -7.24 -17.51
CA ASN A 183 -3.43 -6.72 -16.15
C ASN A 183 -2.92 -5.26 -16.06
N ILE A 184 -2.74 -4.58 -17.18
CA ILE A 184 -2.21 -3.22 -17.22
C ILE A 184 -3.34 -2.23 -17.51
N SER A 185 -3.47 -1.25 -16.62
CA SER A 185 -4.28 -0.04 -16.82
C SER A 185 -3.41 1.20 -16.71
N TYR A 186 -4.05 2.36 -16.80
CA TYR A 186 -3.35 3.62 -16.61
C TYR A 186 -3.93 4.39 -15.43
N GLU A 187 -3.05 4.88 -14.56
CA GLU A 187 -3.37 5.91 -13.59
C GLU A 187 -3.38 7.26 -14.29
N TYR A 188 -4.39 8.07 -13.97
CA TYR A 188 -4.53 9.43 -14.47
C TYR A 188 -4.42 10.36 -13.27
N ASP A 189 -3.49 11.29 -13.35
CA ASP A 189 -3.42 12.44 -12.46
C ASP A 189 -3.86 13.67 -13.24
N ASP A 190 -5.15 14.00 -13.12
CA ASP A 190 -5.78 15.12 -13.82
C ASP A 190 -5.22 16.48 -13.38
N TRP A 191 -4.61 16.57 -12.17
CA TRP A 191 -4.03 17.80 -11.64
C TRP A 191 -2.70 18.15 -12.31
N HIS A 192 -1.95 17.12 -12.73
CA HIS A 192 -0.61 17.29 -13.29
C HIS A 192 -0.51 16.85 -14.74
N ASP A 193 -1.64 16.55 -15.41
CA ASP A 193 -1.70 16.02 -16.78
C ASP A 193 -0.71 14.87 -16.98
N PHE A 194 -0.72 13.93 -16.05
CA PHE A 194 0.21 12.82 -16.04
C PHE A 194 -0.49 11.48 -16.13
N ARG A 195 0.09 10.59 -16.94
CA ARG A 195 -0.41 9.22 -17.12
C ARG A 195 0.74 8.22 -17.00
N PHE A 196 0.55 7.23 -16.13
CA PHE A 196 1.51 6.14 -15.98
C PHE A 196 0.79 4.79 -15.85
N PRO A 197 1.42 3.69 -16.35
CA PRO A 197 0.82 2.38 -16.27
C PRO A 197 0.86 1.83 -14.84
N SER A 198 -0.17 1.06 -14.47
CA SER A 198 -0.30 0.33 -13.23
C SER A 198 -0.69 -1.12 -13.49
N TYR A 199 -0.07 -2.05 -12.78
CA TYR A 199 -0.35 -3.48 -12.86
C TYR A 199 -1.41 -3.87 -11.83
N ASN A 200 -2.54 -4.40 -12.29
CA ASN A 200 -3.69 -4.70 -11.45
C ASN A 200 -3.84 -6.21 -11.28
N LEU A 201 -4.15 -6.65 -10.07
CA LEU A 201 -4.19 -8.05 -9.73
C LEU A 201 -5.54 -8.48 -9.16
N THR A 202 -5.91 -9.72 -9.40
CA THR A 202 -6.90 -10.42 -8.58
C THR A 202 -6.20 -10.99 -7.33
N TRP A 203 -6.98 -11.40 -6.32
CA TRP A 203 -6.39 -12.00 -5.12
C TRP A 203 -5.74 -13.37 -5.45
N GLU A 204 -6.27 -14.11 -6.41
CA GLU A 204 -5.72 -15.39 -6.87
C GLU A 204 -4.35 -15.19 -7.52
N GLU A 205 -4.23 -14.21 -8.43
CA GLU A 205 -2.96 -13.87 -9.08
C GLU A 205 -1.92 -13.38 -8.06
N LEU A 206 -2.33 -12.58 -7.08
CA LEU A 206 -1.43 -12.12 -6.02
C LEU A 206 -1.00 -13.27 -5.10
N ALA A 207 -1.91 -14.19 -4.76
CA ALA A 207 -1.60 -15.38 -3.96
C ALA A 207 -0.55 -16.27 -4.65
N GLU A 208 -0.69 -16.48 -5.97
CA GLU A 208 0.31 -17.21 -6.76
C GLU A 208 1.71 -16.55 -6.68
N TYR A 209 1.77 -15.21 -6.70
CA TYR A 209 3.05 -14.49 -6.57
C TYR A 209 3.65 -14.62 -5.17
N PHE A 210 2.81 -14.64 -4.12
CA PHE A 210 3.24 -14.93 -2.76
C PHE A 210 3.86 -16.33 -2.65
N GLU A 211 3.16 -17.34 -3.14
CA GLU A 211 3.62 -18.74 -3.10
C GLU A 211 4.94 -18.93 -3.85
N LYS A 212 5.04 -18.38 -5.07
CA LYS A 212 6.27 -18.40 -5.88
C LYS A 212 7.44 -17.66 -5.24
N ALA A 213 7.16 -16.71 -4.34
CA ALA A 213 8.18 -16.01 -3.56
C ALA A 213 8.54 -16.72 -2.24
N GLY A 214 7.91 -17.87 -1.92
CA GLY A 214 8.13 -18.60 -0.66
C GLY A 214 7.38 -18.03 0.55
N LEU A 215 6.32 -17.28 0.29
CA LEU A 215 5.41 -16.73 1.31
C LEU A 215 4.15 -17.61 1.39
N GLU A 216 3.80 -18.04 2.59
CA GLU A 216 2.50 -18.64 2.88
C GLU A 216 1.44 -17.54 2.98
N VAL A 217 0.35 -17.63 2.23
CA VAL A 217 -0.76 -16.68 2.31
C VAL A 217 -1.52 -16.89 3.61
N VAL A 218 -1.58 -15.87 4.44
CA VAL A 218 -2.25 -15.87 5.76
C VAL A 218 -3.62 -15.23 5.68
N GLU A 219 -3.73 -14.07 5.05
CA GLU A 219 -5.01 -13.37 4.86
C GLU A 219 -5.07 -12.65 3.52
N VAL A 220 -6.27 -12.64 2.93
CA VAL A 220 -6.66 -11.83 1.76
C VAL A 220 -7.65 -10.80 2.26
N ILE A 221 -7.43 -9.52 1.94
CA ILE A 221 -8.16 -8.39 2.50
C ILE A 221 -8.58 -7.43 1.39
N GLY A 222 -9.87 -7.11 1.32
CA GLY A 222 -10.36 -5.97 0.53
C GLY A 222 -10.41 -4.69 1.38
N ALA A 223 -9.88 -3.59 0.89
CA ALA A 223 -9.78 -2.37 1.69
C ALA A 223 -10.16 -1.09 0.88
N PRO A 224 -11.38 -0.56 1.05
CA PRO A 224 -12.57 -1.14 1.64
C PRO A 224 -13.39 -1.97 0.63
N VAL A 225 -14.31 -2.83 1.11
CA VAL A 225 -15.13 -3.68 0.22
C VAL A 225 -16.45 -3.04 -0.19
N PHE A 226 -17.10 -2.26 0.67
CA PHE A 226 -18.38 -1.61 0.39
C PHE A 226 -18.23 -0.11 0.15
N MET A 227 -17.55 0.60 1.06
CA MET A 227 -17.48 2.06 1.02
C MET A 227 -16.82 2.62 -0.23
N HIS A 228 -16.03 1.82 -0.94
CA HIS A 228 -15.43 2.22 -2.20
C HIS A 228 -16.45 2.39 -3.34
N HIS A 229 -17.61 1.71 -3.25
CA HIS A 229 -18.70 1.76 -4.24
C HIS A 229 -19.77 2.81 -3.93
N VAL A 230 -19.69 3.44 -2.77
CA VAL A 230 -20.62 4.50 -2.36
C VAL A 230 -20.24 5.83 -2.99
N ASP A 231 -21.22 6.62 -3.42
CA ASP A 231 -20.99 7.97 -3.95
C ASP A 231 -20.12 8.84 -3.03
N LYS A 232 -19.18 9.59 -3.59
CA LYS A 232 -18.19 10.36 -2.84
C LYS A 232 -18.81 11.40 -1.87
N ARG A 233 -19.95 12.01 -2.22
CA ARG A 233 -20.65 12.97 -1.35
C ARG A 233 -21.27 12.27 -0.15
N VAL A 234 -21.86 11.09 -0.40
CA VAL A 234 -22.42 10.23 0.66
C VAL A 234 -21.30 9.72 1.57
N GLN A 235 -20.18 9.25 1.01
CA GLN A 235 -18.99 8.85 1.77
C GLN A 235 -18.51 9.97 2.69
N LYS A 236 -18.37 11.20 2.18
CA LYS A 236 -17.94 12.37 2.99
C LYS A 236 -18.89 12.61 4.15
N ARG A 237 -20.21 12.63 3.91
CA ARG A 237 -21.22 12.78 4.95
C ARG A 237 -21.10 11.72 6.05
N PHE A 238 -20.92 10.46 5.66
CA PHE A 238 -20.81 9.34 6.60
C PHE A 238 -19.50 9.40 7.42
N ARG A 239 -18.38 9.75 6.80
CA ARG A 239 -17.11 9.89 7.52
C ARG A 239 -17.14 10.99 8.57
N MET A 240 -17.85 12.08 8.32
CA MET A 240 -17.94 13.21 9.24
C MET A 240 -18.85 12.95 10.45
N ASN A 241 -19.76 11.98 10.38
CA ASN A 241 -20.59 11.57 11.53
C ASN A 241 -19.90 10.44 12.31
N PRO A 242 -19.47 10.68 13.58
CA PRO A 242 -18.70 9.68 14.35
C PRO A 242 -19.43 8.34 14.55
N LYS A 243 -20.72 8.36 14.84
CA LYS A 243 -21.54 7.14 15.07
C LYS A 243 -21.69 6.34 13.78
N THR A 244 -22.06 6.99 12.68
CA THR A 244 -22.19 6.36 11.36
C THR A 244 -20.87 5.79 10.89
N ARG A 245 -19.79 6.57 11.04
CA ARG A 245 -18.42 6.16 10.69
C ARG A 245 -17.97 4.91 11.45
N ALA A 246 -18.22 4.85 12.77
CA ALA A 246 -17.88 3.69 13.59
C ALA A 246 -18.66 2.43 13.16
N ASN A 247 -19.96 2.56 12.89
CA ASN A 247 -20.77 1.45 12.42
C ASN A 247 -20.32 0.94 11.04
N LEU A 248 -20.03 1.84 10.11
CA LEU A 248 -19.55 1.46 8.79
C LEU A 248 -18.17 0.79 8.85
N LEU A 249 -17.26 1.30 9.70
CA LEU A 249 -15.96 0.66 9.89
C LEU A 249 -16.12 -0.76 10.45
N ARG A 250 -17.05 -0.99 11.37
CA ARG A 250 -17.34 -2.33 11.88
C ARG A 250 -17.84 -3.25 10.76
N ILE A 251 -18.79 -2.78 9.93
CA ILE A 251 -19.30 -3.54 8.77
C ILE A 251 -18.16 -3.89 7.80
N GLU A 252 -17.30 -2.94 7.50
CA GLU A 252 -16.13 -3.16 6.63
C GLU A 252 -15.18 -4.21 7.22
N LEU A 253 -14.82 -4.09 8.51
CA LEU A 253 -13.89 -5.02 9.18
C LEU A 253 -14.45 -6.44 9.30
N GLU A 254 -15.77 -6.60 9.49
CA GLU A 254 -16.44 -7.91 9.53
C GLU A 254 -16.47 -8.60 8.16
N ASN A 255 -16.31 -7.85 7.05
CA ASN A 255 -16.45 -8.37 5.69
C ASN A 255 -15.16 -8.26 4.84
N CYS A 256 -14.17 -7.51 5.28
CA CYS A 256 -12.97 -7.24 4.46
C CYS A 256 -12.13 -8.49 4.14
N THR A 257 -12.26 -9.58 4.89
CA THR A 257 -11.58 -10.87 4.61
C THR A 257 -12.41 -11.84 3.78
N ASN A 258 -13.61 -11.44 3.35
CA ASN A 258 -14.41 -12.24 2.44
C ASN A 258 -13.82 -12.19 1.03
N ARG A 259 -13.25 -13.33 0.60
CA ARG A 259 -12.60 -13.45 -0.72
C ARG A 259 -13.52 -13.14 -1.90
N SER A 260 -14.83 -13.41 -1.77
CA SER A 260 -15.80 -13.06 -2.81
C SER A 260 -15.91 -11.56 -3.08
N LEU A 261 -15.57 -10.71 -2.09
CA LEU A 261 -15.60 -9.26 -2.20
C LEU A 261 -14.22 -8.65 -2.53
N ALA A 262 -13.13 -9.38 -2.26
CA ALA A 262 -11.77 -8.85 -2.34
C ALA A 262 -11.41 -8.31 -3.74
N ASN A 263 -11.82 -9.00 -4.80
CA ASN A 263 -11.51 -8.61 -6.18
C ASN A 263 -12.25 -7.35 -6.68
N LEU A 264 -13.24 -6.87 -5.94
CA LEU A 264 -13.99 -5.64 -6.24
C LEU A 264 -13.68 -4.51 -5.24
N ALA A 265 -12.86 -4.77 -4.22
CA ALA A 265 -12.50 -3.79 -3.21
C ALA A 265 -11.70 -2.62 -3.80
N GLY A 266 -11.64 -1.51 -3.05
CA GLY A 266 -10.87 -0.34 -3.42
C GLY A 266 -9.39 -0.63 -3.66
N PHE A 267 -8.80 -1.39 -2.73
CA PHE A 267 -7.46 -1.98 -2.82
C PHE A 267 -7.51 -3.44 -2.41
N LEU A 268 -6.61 -4.23 -2.97
CA LEU A 268 -6.36 -5.60 -2.55
C LEU A 268 -5.13 -5.62 -1.65
N GLN A 269 -5.31 -6.06 -0.42
CA GLN A 269 -4.22 -6.24 0.55
C GLN A 269 -4.06 -7.72 0.86
N MET A 270 -2.81 -8.16 1.01
CA MET A 270 -2.51 -9.55 1.36
C MET A 270 -1.42 -9.63 2.42
N VAL A 271 -1.63 -10.53 3.37
CA VAL A 271 -0.66 -10.88 4.41
C VAL A 271 -0.06 -12.23 4.09
N GLY A 272 1.25 -12.31 4.04
CA GLY A 272 2.00 -13.55 3.93
C GLY A 272 2.99 -13.72 5.06
N ARG A 273 3.39 -14.98 5.29
CA ARG A 273 4.43 -15.35 6.25
C ARG A 273 5.55 -16.07 5.52
N LYS A 274 6.79 -15.65 5.73
CA LYS A 274 7.94 -16.32 5.11
C LYS A 274 8.16 -17.71 5.74
N ARG A 275 8.26 -18.72 4.88
CA ARG A 275 8.53 -20.12 5.25
C ARG A 275 9.95 -20.35 5.78
#